data_b05be34f42c859c8df8816c46c22111d
#
_entry.id   b05be34f42c859c8df8816c46c22111d
#
_cell.length_a   1.000
_cell.length_b   1.000
_cell.length_c   1.000
_cell.angle_alpha   90.00
_cell.angle_beta   90.00
_cell.angle_gamma   90.00
#
_symmetry.space_group_name_H-M   'P 1'
#
loop_
_entity.id
_entity.type
_entity.pdbx_description
1 polymer ?
#
loop_
_entity_poly.entity_id
_entity_poly.type
_entity_poly.pdbx_seq_one_letter_code
_entity_poly.pdbx_strand_id
1 'polypeptide(L)'
;AGCAGGGFENICAAADIIKGHYIGSDEFTFSVYPASTPIYMELARNGRLADLMATGAIVKTAFCGPCFGAGDTPANNAFSIRHSTRNFPNREGSKLQKGQIASVALMDARSIAATAANKGYLTAATDCDVEFTGPTYHFDKTIYANRVFDSKGVADPDQEIQFGPNIKDWPAMSALPENLVLKVVQAIRRLQQAILPPSTPQ
;
A
#
# COMPACT_ATOMS: atom_id res chain seq x y z
N ALA A 1 -8.38 -3.98 -0.01
CA ALA A 1 -7.15 -4.74 0.29
C ALA A 1 -6.00 -4.20 -0.54
N GLY A 2 -4.89 -3.80 0.07
CA GLY A 2 -3.75 -3.24 -0.64
C GLY A 2 -2.49 -3.28 0.21
N CYS A 3 -1.34 -2.86 -0.33
CA CYS A 3 -0.09 -2.83 0.39
C CYS A 3 0.24 -4.22 1.00
N ALA A 4 0.20 -4.40 2.32
CA ALA A 4 0.38 -5.71 2.97
C ALA A 4 -0.69 -6.73 2.55
N GLY A 5 -1.94 -6.30 2.38
CA GLY A 5 -3.03 -7.14 1.87
C GLY A 5 -2.99 -7.42 0.37
N GLY A 6 -2.17 -6.66 -0.38
CA GLY A 6 -2.02 -6.78 -1.82
C GLY A 6 -1.05 -7.88 -2.27
N GLY A 7 -0.51 -8.68 -1.36
CA GLY A 7 0.31 -9.83 -1.70
C GLY A 7 -0.46 -10.88 -2.50
N PHE A 8 0.24 -11.64 -3.35
CA PHE A 8 -0.36 -12.61 -4.26
C PHE A 8 -1.28 -13.60 -3.55
N GLU A 9 -0.81 -14.25 -2.50
CA GLU A 9 -1.58 -15.23 -1.73
C GLU A 9 -2.82 -14.61 -1.07
N ASN A 10 -2.70 -13.39 -0.54
CA ASN A 10 -3.82 -12.69 0.08
C ASN A 10 -4.93 -12.38 -0.92
N ILE A 11 -4.56 -11.93 -2.12
CA ILE A 11 -5.55 -11.62 -3.17
C ILE A 11 -6.16 -12.90 -3.72
N CYS A 12 -5.38 -13.96 -3.91
CA CYS A 12 -5.92 -15.26 -4.34
C CYS A 12 -6.92 -15.81 -3.34
N ALA A 13 -6.59 -15.80 -2.06
CA ALA A 13 -7.50 -16.26 -1.02
C ALA A 13 -8.76 -15.38 -0.91
N ALA A 14 -8.62 -14.07 -1.07
CA ALA A 14 -9.76 -13.16 -1.13
C ALA A 14 -10.66 -13.46 -2.34
N ALA A 15 -10.06 -13.75 -3.51
CA ALA A 15 -10.79 -14.12 -4.70
C ALA A 15 -11.53 -15.48 -4.52
N ASP A 16 -10.92 -16.46 -3.87
CA ASP A 16 -11.57 -17.75 -3.56
C ASP A 16 -12.82 -17.55 -2.69
N ILE A 17 -12.75 -16.68 -1.69
CA ILE A 17 -13.88 -16.37 -0.81
C ILE A 17 -15.02 -15.66 -1.56
N ILE A 18 -14.70 -14.69 -2.40
CA ILE A 18 -15.72 -13.83 -3.00
C ILE A 18 -16.24 -14.36 -4.34
N LYS A 19 -15.59 -15.35 -4.93
CA LYS A 19 -15.97 -15.93 -6.21
C LYS A 19 -17.42 -16.41 -6.19
N GLY A 20 -18.19 -15.98 -7.20
CA GLY A 20 -19.61 -16.33 -7.32
C GLY A 20 -20.54 -15.48 -6.43
N HIS A 21 -20.01 -14.59 -5.62
CA HIS A 21 -20.77 -13.62 -4.85
C HIS A 21 -20.87 -12.28 -5.59
N TYR A 22 -21.75 -11.44 -5.10
CA TYR A 22 -21.96 -10.08 -5.57
C TYR A 22 -21.93 -9.12 -4.37
N ILE A 23 -21.08 -8.10 -4.44
CA ILE A 23 -20.85 -7.19 -3.30
C ILE A 23 -22.02 -6.23 -3.02
N GLY A 24 -23.03 -6.21 -3.86
CA GLY A 24 -24.14 -5.28 -3.74
C GLY A 24 -23.93 -4.01 -4.56
N SER A 25 -24.97 -3.20 -4.65
CA SER A 25 -24.97 -1.91 -5.37
C SER A 25 -25.17 -0.71 -4.43
N ASP A 26 -25.12 -0.96 -3.13
CA ASP A 26 -25.33 0.07 -2.11
C ASP A 26 -24.07 0.92 -1.88
N GLU A 27 -23.95 1.54 -0.73
CA GLU A 27 -22.81 2.40 -0.38
C GLU A 27 -21.50 1.62 -0.16
N PHE A 28 -21.54 0.29 -0.09
CA PHE A 28 -20.35 -0.54 0.10
C PHE A 28 -19.54 -0.65 -1.18
N THR A 29 -18.25 -0.39 -1.08
CA THR A 29 -17.28 -0.58 -2.16
C THR A 29 -16.13 -1.47 -1.71
N PHE A 30 -15.63 -2.29 -2.62
CA PHE A 30 -14.48 -3.16 -2.39
C PHE A 30 -13.38 -2.86 -3.41
N SER A 31 -12.26 -2.32 -2.94
CA SER A 31 -11.10 -2.01 -3.78
C SER A 31 -9.93 -2.93 -3.47
N VAL A 32 -9.26 -3.40 -4.53
CA VAL A 32 -8.09 -4.28 -4.45
C VAL A 32 -6.91 -3.63 -5.14
N TYR A 33 -5.79 -3.55 -4.42
CA TYR A 33 -4.52 -3.00 -4.90
C TYR A 33 -3.44 -4.08 -4.82
N PRO A 34 -3.07 -4.74 -5.92
CA PRO A 34 -1.92 -5.63 -5.92
C PRO A 34 -0.65 -4.91 -5.46
N ALA A 35 0.20 -5.57 -4.70
CA ALA A 35 1.39 -4.93 -4.11
C ALA A 35 2.45 -4.56 -5.16
N SER A 36 2.39 -5.14 -6.35
CA SER A 36 3.33 -4.84 -7.44
C SER A 36 2.73 -5.17 -8.81
N THR A 37 3.33 -4.62 -9.86
CA THR A 37 2.95 -4.94 -11.25
C THR A 37 3.16 -6.43 -11.59
N PRO A 38 4.24 -7.11 -11.17
CA PRO A 38 4.38 -8.55 -11.37
C PRO A 38 3.26 -9.36 -10.73
N ILE A 39 2.84 -9.02 -9.52
CA ILE A 39 1.69 -9.66 -8.86
C ILE A 39 0.41 -9.40 -9.67
N TYR A 40 0.18 -8.15 -10.08
CA TYR A 40 -0.98 -7.80 -10.91
C TYR A 40 -1.05 -8.66 -12.18
N MET A 41 0.08 -8.81 -12.87
CA MET A 41 0.15 -9.59 -14.09
C MET A 41 -0.10 -11.09 -13.85
N GLU A 42 0.43 -11.65 -12.77
CA GLU A 42 0.19 -13.05 -12.43
C GLU A 42 -1.27 -13.30 -12.05
N LEU A 43 -1.90 -12.38 -11.33
CA LEU A 43 -3.34 -12.42 -11.05
C LEU A 43 -4.20 -12.31 -12.32
N ALA A 44 -3.73 -11.58 -13.33
CA ALA A 44 -4.39 -11.52 -14.63
C ALA A 44 -4.28 -12.86 -15.38
N ARG A 45 -3.10 -13.47 -15.36
CA ARG A 45 -2.85 -14.75 -16.04
C ARG A 45 -3.63 -15.91 -15.44
N ASN A 46 -3.76 -15.95 -14.13
CA ASN A 46 -4.47 -17.03 -13.44
C ASN A 46 -5.99 -16.79 -13.30
N GLY A 47 -6.50 -15.69 -13.86
CA GLY A 47 -7.94 -15.38 -13.90
C GLY A 47 -8.49 -14.73 -12.61
N ARG A 48 -7.67 -14.52 -11.57
CA ARG A 48 -8.16 -13.96 -10.29
C ARG A 48 -8.68 -12.54 -10.41
N LEU A 49 -8.13 -11.76 -11.33
CA LEU A 49 -8.69 -10.42 -11.61
C LEU A 49 -10.10 -10.50 -12.17
N ALA A 50 -10.36 -11.46 -13.07
CA ALA A 50 -11.68 -11.67 -13.63
C ALA A 50 -12.68 -12.10 -12.56
N ASP A 51 -12.29 -13.06 -11.67
CA ASP A 51 -13.10 -13.51 -10.55
C ASP A 51 -13.49 -12.32 -9.65
N LEU A 52 -12.54 -11.46 -9.29
CA LEU A 52 -12.79 -10.27 -8.46
C LEU A 52 -13.69 -9.25 -9.16
N MET A 53 -13.38 -8.88 -10.40
CA MET A 53 -14.17 -7.89 -11.15
C MET A 53 -15.60 -8.34 -11.38
N ALA A 54 -15.83 -9.63 -11.59
CA ALA A 54 -17.18 -10.19 -11.77
C ALA A 54 -18.08 -9.99 -10.56
N THR A 55 -17.51 -9.80 -9.37
CA THR A 55 -18.26 -9.55 -8.12
C THR A 55 -18.64 -8.08 -7.92
N GLY A 56 -18.11 -7.17 -8.72
CA GLY A 56 -18.25 -5.72 -8.55
C GLY A 56 -17.03 -5.09 -7.82
N ALA A 57 -16.00 -5.87 -7.49
CA ALA A 57 -14.79 -5.32 -6.90
C ALA A 57 -14.02 -4.45 -7.91
N ILE A 58 -13.43 -3.37 -7.40
CA ILE A 58 -12.61 -2.45 -8.19
C ILE A 58 -11.14 -2.84 -8.06
N VAL A 59 -10.57 -3.40 -9.11
CA VAL A 59 -9.15 -3.74 -9.13
C VAL A 59 -8.35 -2.57 -9.68
N LYS A 60 -7.41 -2.08 -8.89
CA LYS A 60 -6.54 -0.95 -9.22
C LYS A 60 -5.11 -1.42 -9.43
N THR A 61 -4.30 -0.56 -10.04
CA THR A 61 -2.86 -0.81 -10.18
C THR A 61 -2.15 -0.78 -8.82
N ALA A 62 -0.92 -1.27 -8.75
CA ALA A 62 -0.08 -1.16 -7.57
C ALA A 62 0.12 0.31 -7.18
N PHE A 63 -0.46 0.72 -6.09
CA PHE A 63 -0.47 2.11 -5.64
C PHE A 63 -0.68 2.19 -4.12
N CYS A 64 -0.06 3.18 -3.49
CA CYS A 64 -0.29 3.47 -2.08
C CYS A 64 -1.59 4.30 -1.95
N GLY A 65 -2.72 3.63 -1.91
CA GLY A 65 -4.05 4.22 -1.97
C GLY A 65 -4.59 4.73 -0.63
N PRO A 66 -5.50 3.99 0.00
CA PRO A 66 -6.34 4.54 1.07
C PRO A 66 -5.60 4.92 2.35
N CYS A 67 -4.55 4.22 2.77
CA CYS A 67 -3.81 4.56 3.99
C CYS A 67 -3.07 5.91 3.92
N PHE A 68 -2.93 6.42 2.72
CA PHE A 68 -2.27 7.69 2.41
C PHE A 68 -3.28 8.82 2.12
N GLY A 69 -4.54 8.49 1.92
CA GLY A 69 -5.60 9.44 1.58
C GLY A 69 -5.61 9.84 0.09
N ALA A 70 -4.99 9.04 -0.77
CA ALA A 70 -4.90 9.31 -2.22
C ALA A 70 -5.98 8.60 -3.04
N GLY A 71 -6.94 7.96 -2.41
CA GLY A 71 -8.06 7.27 -3.05
C GLY A 71 -8.83 6.44 -2.05
N ASP A 72 -10.03 6.02 -2.43
CA ASP A 72 -10.94 5.24 -1.58
C ASP A 72 -11.11 5.83 -0.18
N THR A 73 -11.21 7.16 -0.12
CA THR A 73 -11.46 7.86 1.14
C THR A 73 -12.89 7.60 1.59
N PRO A 74 -13.11 7.23 2.85
CA PRO A 74 -14.47 7.03 3.35
C PRO A 74 -15.26 8.34 3.39
N ALA A 75 -16.56 8.25 3.20
CA ALA A 75 -17.48 9.36 3.39
C ALA A 75 -17.55 9.78 4.87
N ASN A 76 -18.20 10.91 5.14
CA ASN A 76 -18.46 11.32 6.52
C ASN A 76 -19.29 10.27 7.26
N ASN A 77 -18.89 9.94 8.48
CA ASN A 77 -19.45 8.87 9.32
C ASN A 77 -19.30 7.45 8.75
N ALA A 78 -18.59 7.28 7.64
CA ALA A 78 -18.36 5.96 7.08
C ALA A 78 -17.29 5.18 7.84
N PHE A 79 -17.38 3.87 7.74
CA PHE A 79 -16.43 2.94 8.31
C PHE A 79 -15.65 2.24 7.19
N SER A 80 -14.32 2.30 7.26
CA SER A 80 -13.41 1.66 6.30
C SER A 80 -12.69 0.50 6.98
N ILE A 81 -12.75 -0.68 6.37
CA ILE A 81 -11.92 -1.82 6.76
C ILE A 81 -10.83 -2.01 5.73
N ARG A 82 -9.59 -2.29 6.18
CA ARG A 82 -8.46 -2.38 5.27
C ARG A 82 -7.37 -3.32 5.73
N HIS A 83 -6.72 -3.95 4.79
CA HIS A 83 -5.46 -4.65 4.99
C HIS A 83 -4.35 -3.80 4.39
N SER A 84 -3.74 -2.98 5.20
CA SER A 84 -2.64 -2.10 4.83
C SER A 84 -1.57 -2.11 5.91
N THR A 85 -0.35 -1.70 5.56
CA THR A 85 0.79 -1.72 6.49
C THR A 85 0.61 -0.73 7.63
N ARG A 86 -0.14 0.35 7.39
CA ARG A 86 -0.26 1.47 8.32
C ARG A 86 -1.68 2.01 8.37
N ASN A 87 -2.04 2.47 9.54
CA ASN A 87 -3.28 3.20 9.78
C ASN A 87 -2.91 4.55 10.41
N PHE A 88 -2.74 5.56 9.60
CA PHE A 88 -2.39 6.89 10.06
C PHE A 88 -3.64 7.67 10.46
N PRO A 89 -3.69 8.28 11.63
CA PRO A 89 -4.77 9.19 11.98
C PRO A 89 -4.80 10.39 11.00
N ASN A 90 -5.99 10.79 10.62
CA ASN A 90 -6.26 11.96 9.75
C ASN A 90 -5.61 11.90 8.35
N ARG A 91 -5.24 10.73 7.84
CA ARG A 91 -4.68 10.58 6.50
C ARG A 91 -5.66 10.06 5.46
N GLU A 92 -6.84 9.70 5.84
CA GLU A 92 -7.85 9.07 4.99
C GLU A 92 -8.73 10.06 4.23
N GLY A 93 -8.21 11.21 3.88
CA GLY A 93 -9.04 12.35 3.47
C GLY A 93 -9.79 12.97 4.65
N SER A 94 -9.64 12.39 5.82
CA SER A 94 -10.34 12.74 7.04
C SER A 94 -9.57 13.75 7.89
N LYS A 95 -9.05 14.81 7.30
CA LYS A 95 -8.84 15.99 8.12
C LYS A 95 -10.21 16.37 8.64
N LEU A 96 -10.37 16.34 9.97
CA LEU A 96 -11.57 16.81 10.65
C LEU A 96 -11.90 18.21 10.11
N GLN A 97 -12.79 18.27 9.15
CA GLN A 97 -13.30 19.53 8.64
C GLN A 97 -14.76 19.64 9.06
N LYS A 98 -15.10 20.71 9.78
CA LYS A 98 -16.47 21.00 10.17
C LYS A 98 -17.19 19.84 10.88
N GLY A 99 -16.49 19.12 11.75
CA GLY A 99 -17.07 18.00 12.50
C GLY A 99 -17.23 16.69 11.71
N GLN A 100 -16.71 16.60 10.50
CA GLN A 100 -16.70 15.35 9.74
C GLN A 100 -15.70 14.35 10.33
N ILE A 101 -16.12 13.10 10.43
CA ILE A 101 -15.29 12.00 10.91
C ILE A 101 -15.45 10.78 10.02
N ALA A 102 -14.43 9.95 9.98
CA ALA A 102 -14.49 8.61 9.41
C ALA A 102 -13.72 7.65 10.32
N SER A 103 -14.16 6.41 10.36
CA SER A 103 -13.53 5.37 11.19
C SER A 103 -12.84 4.33 10.32
N VAL A 104 -11.71 3.81 10.80
CA VAL A 104 -10.92 2.80 10.10
C VAL A 104 -10.56 1.67 11.05
N ALA A 105 -10.68 0.44 10.56
CA ALA A 105 -10.14 -0.75 11.21
C ALA A 105 -9.19 -1.48 10.26
N LEU A 106 -8.12 -2.04 10.83
CA LEU A 106 -7.27 -2.98 10.12
C LEU A 106 -7.90 -4.38 10.22
N MET A 107 -7.95 -5.05 9.06
CA MET A 107 -8.52 -6.38 8.93
C MET A 107 -7.75 -7.14 7.85
N ASP A 108 -7.64 -8.46 7.96
CA ASP A 108 -6.98 -9.25 6.93
C ASP A 108 -7.78 -9.31 5.62
N ALA A 109 -7.11 -9.61 4.51
CA ALA A 109 -7.72 -9.61 3.18
C ALA A 109 -8.84 -10.63 3.02
N ARG A 110 -8.76 -11.76 3.72
CA ARG A 110 -9.78 -12.81 3.69
C ARG A 110 -11.06 -12.35 4.36
N SER A 111 -10.96 -11.77 5.56
CA SER A 111 -12.12 -11.23 6.28
C SER A 111 -12.71 -10.00 5.58
N ILE A 112 -11.90 -9.21 4.88
CA ILE A 112 -12.41 -8.14 4.00
C ILE A 112 -13.23 -8.74 2.86
N ALA A 113 -12.75 -9.81 2.22
CA ALA A 113 -13.48 -10.48 1.15
C ALA A 113 -14.76 -11.15 1.66
N ALA A 114 -14.74 -11.77 2.84
CA ALA A 114 -15.93 -12.34 3.50
C ALA A 114 -16.97 -11.23 3.79
N THR A 115 -16.53 -10.10 4.30
CA THR A 115 -17.38 -8.93 4.52
C THR A 115 -17.98 -8.41 3.20
N ALA A 116 -17.18 -8.37 2.12
CA ALA A 116 -17.63 -7.99 0.80
C ALA A 116 -18.65 -8.97 0.22
N ALA A 117 -18.42 -10.28 0.35
CA ALA A 117 -19.34 -11.32 -0.06
C ALA A 117 -20.71 -11.23 0.70
N ASN A 118 -20.66 -10.77 1.94
CA ASN A 118 -21.83 -10.49 2.78
C ASN A 118 -22.31 -9.02 2.69
N LYS A 119 -22.09 -8.38 1.54
CA LYS A 119 -22.63 -7.05 1.18
C LYS A 119 -22.28 -5.95 2.19
N GLY A 120 -21.10 -6.00 2.78
CA GLY A 120 -20.62 -5.01 3.74
C GLY A 120 -20.89 -5.31 5.22
N TYR A 121 -21.60 -6.38 5.55
CA TYR A 121 -21.77 -6.81 6.92
C TYR A 121 -20.49 -7.50 7.41
N LEU A 122 -19.92 -6.99 8.50
CA LEU A 122 -18.67 -7.50 9.06
C LEU A 122 -18.74 -9.00 9.28
N THR A 123 -17.87 -9.73 8.61
CA THR A 123 -17.85 -11.19 8.59
C THR A 123 -16.42 -11.67 8.69
N ALA A 124 -16.15 -12.62 9.59
CA ALA A 124 -14.85 -13.24 9.70
C ALA A 124 -14.63 -14.26 8.56
N ALA A 125 -13.40 -14.38 8.08
CA ALA A 125 -13.07 -15.39 7.07
C ALA A 125 -13.28 -16.83 7.59
N THR A 126 -13.19 -17.03 8.92
CA THR A 126 -13.46 -18.31 9.59
C THR A 126 -14.91 -18.76 9.51
N ASP A 127 -15.81 -17.85 9.21
CA ASP A 127 -17.24 -18.12 9.05
C ASP A 127 -17.61 -18.55 7.62
N CYS A 128 -16.61 -18.56 6.73
CA CYS A 128 -16.77 -18.96 5.32
C CYS A 128 -16.28 -20.42 5.14
N ASP A 129 -17.12 -21.25 4.55
CA ASP A 129 -16.75 -22.61 4.14
C ASP A 129 -16.20 -22.55 2.71
N VAL A 130 -14.88 -22.27 2.59
CA VAL A 130 -14.20 -22.07 1.31
C VAL A 130 -12.93 -22.90 1.26
N GLU A 131 -12.78 -23.66 0.19
CA GLU A 131 -11.53 -24.33 -0.15
C GLU A 131 -10.60 -23.34 -0.87
N PHE A 132 -9.41 -23.11 -0.30
CA PHE A 132 -8.41 -22.24 -0.89
C PHE A 132 -7.61 -22.99 -1.95
N THR A 133 -7.60 -22.45 -3.17
CA THR A 133 -6.88 -23.08 -4.29
C THR A 133 -5.38 -22.96 -4.20
N GLY A 134 -4.85 -21.99 -3.46
CA GLY A 134 -3.43 -21.82 -3.18
C GLY A 134 -2.53 -21.81 -4.42
N PRO A 135 -2.80 -20.99 -5.46
CA PRO A 135 -1.99 -21.00 -6.68
C PRO A 135 -0.56 -20.56 -6.40
N THR A 136 0.39 -21.18 -7.12
CA THR A 136 1.79 -20.83 -7.01
C THR A 136 2.07 -19.49 -7.73
N TYR A 137 2.82 -18.61 -7.09
CA TYR A 137 3.27 -17.35 -7.69
C TYR A 137 4.47 -17.59 -8.62
N HIS A 138 4.37 -17.08 -9.85
CA HIS A 138 5.47 -17.08 -10.82
C HIS A 138 5.90 -15.65 -11.13
N PHE A 139 7.11 -15.30 -10.71
CA PHE A 139 7.69 -14.00 -11.00
C PHE A 139 8.11 -13.89 -12.46
N ASP A 140 7.57 -12.89 -13.17
CA ASP A 140 7.97 -12.57 -14.52
C ASP A 140 8.88 -11.34 -14.55
N LYS A 141 10.15 -11.57 -14.87
CA LYS A 141 11.17 -10.52 -14.94
C LYS A 141 10.99 -9.55 -16.12
N THR A 142 10.22 -9.91 -17.14
CA THR A 142 10.01 -9.08 -18.34
C THR A 142 9.45 -7.70 -18.01
N ILE A 143 8.64 -7.59 -16.95
CA ILE A 143 8.09 -6.32 -16.50
C ILE A 143 9.20 -5.33 -16.12
N TYR A 144 10.19 -5.81 -15.38
CA TYR A 144 11.34 -4.98 -14.99
C TYR A 144 12.22 -4.69 -16.19
N ALA A 145 12.49 -5.68 -17.04
CA ALA A 145 13.27 -5.49 -18.24
C ALA A 145 12.71 -4.42 -19.18
N ASN A 146 11.37 -4.27 -19.18
CA ASN A 146 10.70 -3.32 -20.08
C ASN A 146 10.38 -1.97 -19.44
N ARG A 147 10.49 -1.83 -18.12
CA ARG A 147 10.05 -0.61 -17.40
C ARG A 147 11.13 0.07 -16.58
N VAL A 148 12.12 -0.67 -16.13
CA VAL A 148 13.21 -0.13 -15.34
C VAL A 148 14.32 0.31 -16.28
N PHE A 149 14.91 1.47 -16.04
CA PHE A 149 16.09 1.91 -16.76
C PHE A 149 17.17 0.83 -16.64
N ASP A 150 17.59 0.29 -17.77
CA ASP A 150 18.53 -0.79 -17.84
C ASP A 150 19.91 -0.27 -18.27
N SER A 151 20.73 0.07 -17.30
CA SER A 151 22.18 0.24 -17.50
C SER A 151 22.91 -1.10 -17.59
N LYS A 152 22.16 -2.22 -17.63
CA LYS A 152 22.67 -3.59 -17.68
C LYS A 152 23.60 -3.94 -16.53
N GLY A 153 23.37 -3.36 -15.37
CA GLY A 153 24.20 -3.57 -14.19
C GLY A 153 25.59 -2.94 -14.26
N VAL A 154 25.84 -2.11 -15.24
CA VAL A 154 27.09 -1.34 -15.35
C VAL A 154 26.92 -0.04 -14.57
N ALA A 155 27.74 0.14 -13.53
CA ALA A 155 27.79 1.40 -12.80
C ALA A 155 28.39 2.49 -13.69
N ASP A 156 27.73 3.63 -13.73
CA ASP A 156 28.21 4.82 -14.40
C ASP A 156 28.35 5.96 -13.36
N PRO A 157 29.55 6.13 -12.77
CA PRO A 157 29.77 7.15 -11.75
C PRO A 157 29.71 8.58 -12.31
N ASP A 158 29.85 8.74 -13.62
CA ASP A 158 29.86 10.03 -14.30
C ASP A 158 28.47 10.41 -14.84
N GLN A 159 27.46 9.56 -14.59
CA GLN A 159 26.09 9.82 -15.01
C GLN A 159 25.58 11.14 -14.43
N GLU A 160 25.25 12.07 -15.29
CA GLU A 160 24.68 13.35 -14.88
C GLU A 160 23.28 13.13 -14.26
N ILE A 161 23.09 13.67 -13.07
CA ILE A 161 21.79 13.64 -12.40
C ILE A 161 21.00 14.89 -12.81
N GLN A 162 19.88 14.66 -13.48
CA GLN A 162 18.96 15.75 -13.83
C GLN A 162 17.84 15.85 -12.79
N PHE A 163 17.61 17.07 -12.32
CA PHE A 163 16.54 17.35 -11.35
C PHE A 163 15.25 17.73 -12.05
N GLY A 164 14.15 17.30 -11.47
CA GLY A 164 12.84 17.77 -11.89
C GLY A 164 12.60 19.24 -11.47
N PRO A 165 11.59 19.89 -12.03
CA PRO A 165 11.35 21.34 -11.85
C PRO A 165 11.00 21.73 -10.40
N ASN A 166 10.64 20.77 -9.56
CA ASN A 166 10.27 21.02 -8.15
C ASN A 166 11.40 20.67 -7.16
N ILE A 167 12.56 20.26 -7.64
CA ILE A 167 13.72 19.91 -6.82
C ILE A 167 14.69 21.08 -6.85
N LYS A 168 15.01 21.61 -5.67
CA LYS A 168 16.03 22.64 -5.53
C LYS A 168 17.43 22.06 -5.74
N ASP A 169 18.34 22.90 -6.15
CA ASP A 169 19.74 22.51 -6.28
C ASP A 169 20.28 21.88 -5.01
N TRP A 170 21.10 20.86 -5.18
CA TRP A 170 21.80 20.25 -4.08
C TRP A 170 22.77 21.27 -3.48
N PRO A 171 22.90 21.32 -2.16
CA PRO A 171 23.99 22.07 -1.57
C PRO A 171 25.32 21.49 -2.06
N ALA A 172 26.29 22.38 -2.34
CA ALA A 172 27.62 21.94 -2.72
C ALA A 172 28.17 20.99 -1.63
N MET A 173 28.31 19.73 -2.00
CA MET A 173 28.89 18.72 -1.10
C MET A 173 30.34 18.52 -1.46
N SER A 174 31.25 18.82 -0.53
CA SER A 174 32.64 18.38 -0.67
C SER A 174 32.72 16.88 -0.66
N ALA A 175 33.74 16.31 -1.33
CA ALA A 175 34.01 14.87 -1.28
C ALA A 175 33.97 14.37 0.16
N LEU A 176 33.25 13.27 0.37
CA LEU A 176 33.07 12.68 1.69
C LEU A 176 34.41 12.13 2.19
N PRO A 177 35.03 12.71 3.23
CA PRO A 177 36.23 12.12 3.81
C PRO A 177 35.90 10.79 4.49
N GLU A 178 36.83 9.87 4.59
CA GLU A 178 36.63 8.56 5.24
C GLU A 178 36.00 8.63 6.64
N ASN A 179 36.19 9.75 7.34
CA ASN A 179 35.65 10.00 8.68
C ASN A 179 34.25 10.64 8.70
N LEU A 180 33.54 10.72 7.57
CA LEU A 180 32.26 11.40 7.50
C LEU A 180 31.19 10.77 8.39
N VAL A 181 31.18 9.45 8.52
CA VAL A 181 30.20 8.72 9.34
C VAL A 181 30.28 9.20 10.81
N LEU A 182 31.47 9.42 11.35
CA LEU A 182 31.63 9.94 12.70
C LEU A 182 31.18 11.40 12.83
N LYS A 183 31.45 12.22 11.83
CA LYS A 183 31.00 13.63 11.81
C LYS A 183 29.50 13.76 11.66
N VAL A 184 28.87 12.93 10.83
CA VAL A 184 27.40 12.90 10.66
C VAL A 184 26.71 12.47 11.95
N VAL A 185 27.21 11.43 12.62
CA VAL A 185 26.67 10.98 13.91
C VAL A 185 26.79 12.07 14.99
N GLN A 186 27.91 12.77 15.04
CA GLN A 186 28.08 13.90 15.97
C GLN A 186 27.16 15.09 15.64
N ALA A 187 26.95 15.39 14.36
CA ALA A 187 26.04 16.44 13.94
C ALA A 187 24.59 16.09 14.30
N ILE A 188 24.16 14.85 14.07
CA ILE A 188 22.84 14.35 14.43
C ILE A 188 22.64 14.40 15.95
N ARG A 189 23.61 13.98 16.75
CA ARG A 189 23.54 14.08 18.21
C ARG A 189 23.44 15.53 18.71
N ARG A 190 24.17 16.46 18.11
CA ARG A 190 24.06 17.89 18.44
C ARG A 190 22.72 18.47 18.06
N LEU A 191 22.15 18.07 16.93
CA LEU A 191 20.78 18.47 16.52
C LEU A 191 19.74 17.88 17.45
N GLN A 192 19.87 16.63 17.86
CA GLN A 192 18.96 16.02 18.84
C GLN A 192 19.05 16.69 20.21
N GLN A 193 20.24 17.06 20.67
CA GLN A 193 20.44 17.79 21.92
C GLN A 193 19.93 19.25 21.86
N ALA A 194 19.94 19.86 20.69
CA ALA A 194 19.41 21.22 20.48
C ALA A 194 17.87 21.27 20.36
N ILE A 195 17.26 20.13 20.00
CA ILE A 195 15.80 20.02 19.80
C ILE A 195 15.08 19.55 21.08
N LEU A 196 15.75 18.83 21.96
CA LEU A 196 15.16 18.40 23.23
C LEU A 196 15.36 19.51 24.27
N PRO A 197 14.28 20.03 24.89
CA PRO A 197 14.42 20.92 26.03
C PRO A 197 15.17 20.21 27.17
N PRO A 198 15.97 20.91 27.96
CA PRO A 198 16.66 20.31 29.09
C PRO A 198 15.65 19.63 30.01
N SER A 199 15.85 18.36 30.29
CA SER A 199 15.07 17.62 31.27
C SER A 199 15.20 18.37 32.63
N THR A 200 14.11 18.90 33.10
CA THR A 200 14.02 19.43 34.47
C THR A 200 14.35 18.30 35.46
N PRO A 201 15.31 18.47 36.34
CA PRO A 201 15.51 17.50 37.41
C PRO A 201 14.30 17.49 38.34
N GLN A 202 13.81 16.30 38.66
CA GLN A 202 12.87 16.08 39.76
C GLN A 202 13.60 16.15 41.09
#